data_c99497838c952eb15107e7501298d92c
#
_entry.id   c99497838c952eb15107e7501298d92c
#
_cell.length_a   1.000
_cell.length_b   1.000
_cell.length_c   1.000
_cell.angle_alpha   90.00
_cell.angle_beta   90.00
_cell.angle_gamma   90.00
#
_symmetry.space_group_name_H-M   'P 1'
#
loop_
_entity.id
_entity.type
_entity.pdbx_description
1 polymer ?
#
loop_
_entity_poly.entity_id
_entity_poly.type
_entity_poly.pdbx_seq_one_letter_code
_entity_poly.pdbx_strand_id
1 'polypeptide(L)'
;MPALPSWLIAPLWDQFCALLPERGAYHPDHPLGCHRQRIADRIVFDKLVQVLVFGCGYRKIADATCSATTIRDRRNEWITAGIFATLERLVLGAYDRMIGLELADLAVDGCITKAPCGGDHAGRSPVDRGKQGRKRSTVTEARGIPLGTVAAGANRHDAPLLGPTLATLDRLGPLPAQPTVHLDRGYDSTTARELLAARGMTGQIAAKGTPAPLRASRRWPVERTHAWGNQFKKLAWNTERCDRVIDAFLAFAHAIITLRRLIRRAWTSYRWNTRPPRRP
;
A
#
# COMPACT_ATOMS: atom_id res chain seq x y z
N MET A 1 -8.47 -21.22 7.37
CA MET A 1 -9.09 -19.93 7.77
C MET A 1 -8.78 -18.87 6.73
N PRO A 2 -9.77 -18.10 6.26
CA PRO A 2 -9.49 -17.00 5.36
C PRO A 2 -8.67 -15.91 6.07
N ALA A 3 -7.66 -15.36 5.38
CA ALA A 3 -6.77 -14.34 5.94
C ALA A 3 -7.45 -12.97 6.13
N LEU A 4 -8.52 -12.73 5.39
CA LEU A 4 -9.37 -11.53 5.47
C LEU A 4 -10.85 -11.95 5.54
N PRO A 5 -11.73 -11.12 6.13
CA PRO A 5 -13.15 -11.42 6.18
C PRO A 5 -13.78 -11.40 4.78
N SER A 6 -14.83 -12.23 4.57
CA SER A 6 -15.50 -12.39 3.27
C SER A 6 -16.02 -11.08 2.67
N TRP A 7 -16.57 -10.20 3.51
CA TRP A 7 -17.07 -8.89 3.08
C TRP A 7 -16.01 -7.96 2.48
N LEU A 8 -14.72 -8.25 2.71
CA LEU A 8 -13.58 -7.51 2.16
C LEU A 8 -12.92 -8.25 1.01
N ILE A 9 -12.71 -9.57 1.17
CA ILE A 9 -11.97 -10.36 0.16
C ILE A 9 -12.81 -10.64 -1.09
N ALA A 10 -14.14 -10.74 -0.98
CA ALA A 10 -14.99 -10.97 -2.15
C ALA A 10 -14.96 -9.79 -3.13
N PRO A 11 -15.31 -8.55 -2.74
CA PRO A 11 -15.23 -7.42 -3.67
C PRO A 11 -13.80 -7.12 -4.14
N LEU A 12 -12.78 -7.41 -3.32
CA LEU A 12 -11.38 -7.28 -3.73
C LEU A 12 -11.04 -8.26 -4.85
N TRP A 13 -11.49 -9.50 -4.73
CA TRP A 13 -11.31 -10.52 -5.76
C TRP A 13 -12.04 -10.16 -7.04
N ASP A 14 -13.28 -9.71 -6.96
CA ASP A 14 -14.07 -9.36 -8.14
C ASP A 14 -13.36 -8.28 -8.98
N GLN A 15 -12.82 -7.24 -8.33
CA GLN A 15 -12.04 -6.23 -9.00
C GLN A 15 -10.71 -6.77 -9.53
N PHE A 16 -10.02 -7.61 -8.76
CA PHE A 16 -8.76 -8.24 -9.18
C PHE A 16 -8.98 -9.15 -10.39
N CYS A 17 -10.03 -9.98 -10.36
CA CYS A 17 -10.37 -10.91 -11.43
C CYS A 17 -10.67 -10.18 -12.74
N ALA A 18 -11.37 -9.06 -12.69
CA ALA A 18 -11.68 -8.24 -13.85
C ALA A 18 -10.44 -7.61 -14.52
N LEU A 19 -9.32 -7.55 -13.82
CA LEU A 19 -8.04 -7.04 -14.36
C LEU A 19 -7.18 -8.13 -14.99
N LEU A 20 -7.53 -9.40 -14.80
CA LEU A 20 -6.73 -10.49 -15.34
C LEU A 20 -6.83 -10.50 -16.87
N PRO A 21 -5.71 -10.72 -17.58
CA PRO A 21 -5.75 -10.81 -19.04
C PRO A 21 -6.59 -11.99 -19.50
N GLU A 22 -7.31 -11.80 -20.58
CA GLU A 22 -8.02 -12.88 -21.28
C GLU A 22 -7.04 -13.99 -21.66
N ARG A 23 -7.49 -15.20 -21.56
CA ARG A 23 -6.68 -16.40 -21.86
C ARG A 23 -7.38 -17.27 -22.88
N GLY A 24 -6.57 -17.84 -23.75
CA GLY A 24 -7.04 -18.88 -24.66
C GLY A 24 -7.60 -20.09 -23.91
N ALA A 25 -8.48 -20.84 -24.60
CA ALA A 25 -9.04 -22.08 -24.08
C ALA A 25 -7.92 -23.10 -23.79
N TYR A 26 -8.11 -23.89 -22.73
CA TYR A 26 -7.22 -25.01 -22.44
C TYR A 26 -7.48 -26.15 -23.46
N HIS A 27 -6.42 -26.56 -24.15
CA HIS A 27 -6.44 -27.68 -25.09
C HIS A 27 -5.48 -28.77 -24.61
N PRO A 28 -6.01 -29.82 -23.94
CA PRO A 28 -5.16 -30.88 -23.37
C PRO A 28 -4.36 -31.65 -24.43
N ASP A 29 -4.89 -31.73 -25.63
CA ASP A 29 -4.29 -32.49 -26.74
C ASP A 29 -3.40 -31.64 -27.67
N HIS A 30 -3.14 -30.38 -27.30
CA HIS A 30 -2.27 -29.51 -28.10
C HIS A 30 -0.82 -29.99 -28.07
N PRO A 31 -0.16 -30.28 -29.22
CA PRO A 31 1.19 -30.88 -29.25
C PRO A 31 2.26 -30.09 -28.51
N LEU A 32 2.15 -28.76 -28.48
CA LEU A 32 3.03 -27.84 -27.76
C LEU A 32 2.39 -27.29 -26.49
N GLY A 33 1.21 -27.80 -26.10
CA GLY A 33 0.44 -27.31 -24.98
C GLY A 33 0.83 -27.98 -23.66
N CYS A 34 0.35 -27.38 -22.57
CA CYS A 34 0.50 -27.96 -21.25
C CYS A 34 -0.57 -29.04 -21.03
N HIS A 35 -0.13 -30.28 -20.74
CA HIS A 35 -1.03 -31.40 -20.45
C HIS A 35 -1.79 -31.27 -19.11
N ARG A 36 -1.48 -30.25 -18.30
CA ARG A 36 -2.15 -30.01 -17.03
C ARG A 36 -2.89 -28.69 -17.05
N GLN A 37 -4.16 -28.75 -16.65
CA GLN A 37 -4.93 -27.54 -16.47
C GLN A 37 -4.25 -26.58 -15.49
N ARG A 38 -4.28 -25.31 -15.83
CA ARG A 38 -3.75 -24.23 -14.98
C ARG A 38 -4.56 -24.15 -13.69
N ILE A 39 -3.87 -24.01 -12.55
CA ILE A 39 -4.51 -23.78 -11.25
C ILE A 39 -5.33 -22.49 -11.31
N ALA A 40 -6.56 -22.54 -10.79
CA ALA A 40 -7.47 -21.40 -10.76
C ALA A 40 -6.83 -20.18 -10.11
N ASP A 41 -7.00 -19.00 -10.73
CA ASP A 41 -6.41 -17.76 -10.27
C ASP A 41 -6.86 -17.36 -8.86
N ARG A 42 -8.10 -17.71 -8.50
CA ARG A 42 -8.63 -17.51 -7.15
C ARG A 42 -7.80 -18.21 -6.09
N ILE A 43 -7.38 -19.44 -6.32
CA ILE A 43 -6.54 -20.19 -5.37
C ILE A 43 -5.22 -19.46 -5.15
N VAL A 44 -4.57 -19.02 -6.23
CA VAL A 44 -3.29 -18.29 -6.14
C VAL A 44 -3.47 -16.93 -5.49
N PHE A 45 -4.54 -16.21 -5.81
CA PHE A 45 -4.87 -14.94 -5.17
C PHE A 45 -5.03 -15.10 -3.65
N ASP A 46 -5.80 -16.09 -3.19
CA ASP A 46 -5.98 -16.36 -1.77
C ASP A 46 -4.65 -16.70 -1.07
N LYS A 47 -3.75 -17.44 -1.75
CA LYS A 47 -2.39 -17.70 -1.25
C LYS A 47 -1.57 -16.41 -1.13
N LEU A 48 -1.65 -15.49 -2.10
CA LEU A 48 -0.93 -14.21 -2.03
C LEU A 48 -1.50 -13.29 -0.93
N VAL A 49 -2.80 -13.29 -0.71
CA VAL A 49 -3.43 -12.61 0.45
C VAL A 49 -2.88 -13.20 1.75
N GLN A 50 -2.77 -14.52 1.87
CA GLN A 50 -2.18 -15.17 3.05
C GLN A 50 -0.70 -14.78 3.24
N VAL A 51 0.10 -14.76 2.16
CA VAL A 51 1.50 -14.30 2.20
C VAL A 51 1.58 -12.86 2.71
N LEU A 52 0.72 -11.96 2.19
CA LEU A 52 0.69 -10.56 2.60
C LEU A 52 0.31 -10.42 4.08
N VAL A 53 -0.76 -11.05 4.51
CA VAL A 53 -1.32 -10.89 5.87
C VAL A 53 -0.42 -11.55 6.92
N PHE A 54 -0.01 -12.79 6.68
CA PHE A 54 0.74 -13.57 7.68
C PHE A 54 2.26 -13.41 7.57
N GLY A 55 2.78 -12.88 6.46
CA GLY A 55 4.21 -12.68 6.24
C GLY A 55 5.01 -13.97 6.06
N CYS A 56 4.35 -15.12 5.90
CA CYS A 56 5.03 -16.40 5.74
C CYS A 56 5.62 -16.58 4.34
N GLY A 57 6.66 -17.41 4.25
CA GLY A 57 7.27 -17.77 2.97
C GLY A 57 6.34 -18.65 2.11
N TYR A 58 6.50 -18.59 0.80
CA TYR A 58 5.66 -19.31 -0.17
C TYR A 58 5.61 -20.82 0.06
N ARG A 59 6.71 -21.44 0.53
CA ARG A 59 6.74 -22.88 0.87
C ARG A 59 5.85 -23.24 2.05
N LYS A 60 5.60 -22.28 2.97
CA LYS A 60 4.73 -22.49 4.14
C LYS A 60 3.25 -22.34 3.82
N ILE A 61 2.94 -21.62 2.74
CA ILE A 61 1.56 -21.41 2.27
C ILE A 61 1.17 -22.44 1.20
N ALA A 62 2.16 -23.04 0.52
CA ALA A 62 1.95 -24.08 -0.48
C ALA A 62 1.29 -25.32 0.16
N ASP A 63 0.42 -25.97 -0.61
CA ASP A 63 -0.25 -27.21 -0.25
C ASP A 63 -0.52 -28.05 -1.51
N ALA A 64 -1.33 -29.10 -1.37
CA ALA A 64 -1.70 -30.00 -2.49
C ALA A 64 -2.41 -29.25 -3.64
N THR A 65 -3.06 -28.11 -3.38
CA THR A 65 -3.80 -27.35 -4.39
C THR A 65 -2.91 -26.38 -5.19
N CYS A 66 -1.81 -25.90 -4.61
CA CYS A 66 -0.95 -24.92 -5.26
C CYS A 66 0.48 -24.95 -4.71
N SER A 67 1.45 -25.19 -5.58
CA SER A 67 2.87 -25.22 -5.23
C SER A 67 3.44 -23.81 -4.99
N ALA A 68 4.52 -23.72 -4.22
CA ALA A 68 5.24 -22.47 -3.99
C ALA A 68 5.78 -21.84 -5.28
N THR A 69 6.15 -22.66 -6.27
CA THR A 69 6.62 -22.21 -7.58
C THR A 69 5.47 -21.57 -8.34
N THR A 70 4.33 -22.25 -8.43
CA THR A 70 3.12 -21.71 -9.07
C THR A 70 2.71 -20.36 -8.47
N ILE A 71 2.75 -20.21 -7.14
CA ILE A 71 2.42 -18.93 -6.47
C ILE A 71 3.37 -17.82 -6.93
N ARG A 72 4.69 -18.08 -6.99
CA ARG A 72 5.68 -17.09 -7.42
C ARG A 72 5.55 -16.72 -8.90
N ASP A 73 5.38 -17.72 -9.76
CA ASP A 73 5.29 -17.52 -11.20
C ASP A 73 4.04 -16.70 -11.54
N ARG A 74 2.91 -17.04 -10.94
CA ARG A 74 1.67 -16.30 -11.11
C ARG A 74 1.76 -14.89 -10.54
N ARG A 75 2.36 -14.71 -9.36
CA ARG A 75 2.66 -13.38 -8.82
C ARG A 75 3.49 -12.56 -9.81
N ASN A 76 4.56 -13.13 -10.37
CA ASN A 76 5.43 -12.42 -11.30
C ASN A 76 4.69 -12.08 -12.59
N GLU A 77 3.87 -12.97 -13.11
CA GLU A 77 2.99 -12.72 -14.25
C GLU A 77 2.07 -11.51 -13.98
N TRP A 78 1.41 -11.49 -12.83
CA TRP A 78 0.51 -10.40 -12.46
C TRP A 78 1.24 -9.08 -12.17
N ILE A 79 2.47 -9.14 -11.68
CA ILE A 79 3.33 -7.96 -11.54
C ILE A 79 3.69 -7.41 -12.92
N THR A 80 4.12 -8.25 -13.86
CA THR A 80 4.46 -7.84 -15.23
C THR A 80 3.25 -7.25 -15.97
N ALA A 81 2.06 -7.78 -15.72
CA ALA A 81 0.80 -7.24 -16.25
C ALA A 81 0.31 -5.98 -15.51
N GLY A 82 0.99 -5.50 -14.47
CA GLY A 82 0.64 -4.27 -13.74
C GLY A 82 -0.63 -4.38 -12.88
N ILE A 83 -1.12 -5.60 -12.60
CA ILE A 83 -2.41 -5.85 -11.94
C ILE A 83 -2.49 -5.18 -10.56
N PHE A 84 -1.45 -5.27 -9.73
CA PHE A 84 -1.46 -4.73 -8.37
C PHE A 84 -1.54 -3.20 -8.34
N ALA A 85 -0.77 -2.52 -9.20
CA ALA A 85 -0.79 -1.07 -9.32
C ALA A 85 -2.12 -0.57 -9.89
N THR A 86 -2.70 -1.32 -10.84
CA THR A 86 -4.00 -1.00 -11.42
C THR A 86 -5.11 -1.19 -10.40
N LEU A 87 -5.09 -2.27 -9.61
CA LEU A 87 -6.04 -2.51 -8.52
C LEU A 87 -6.00 -1.37 -7.48
N GLU A 88 -4.80 -0.96 -7.03
CA GLU A 88 -4.63 0.16 -6.10
C GLU A 88 -5.29 1.43 -6.66
N ARG A 89 -5.00 1.77 -7.92
CA ARG A 89 -5.55 2.95 -8.58
C ARG A 89 -7.07 2.89 -8.72
N LEU A 90 -7.65 1.74 -9.10
CA LEU A 90 -9.09 1.55 -9.23
C LEU A 90 -9.80 1.71 -7.90
N VAL A 91 -9.28 1.10 -6.84
CA VAL A 91 -9.86 1.19 -5.49
C VAL A 91 -9.76 2.61 -4.94
N LEU A 92 -8.64 3.31 -5.17
CA LEU A 92 -8.47 4.69 -4.78
C LEU A 92 -9.45 5.60 -5.54
N GLY A 93 -9.60 5.43 -6.86
CA GLY A 93 -10.57 6.16 -7.65
C GLY A 93 -12.02 5.86 -7.26
N ALA A 94 -12.34 4.63 -6.85
CA ALA A 94 -13.66 4.30 -6.31
C ALA A 94 -13.90 5.01 -4.98
N TYR A 95 -12.89 5.05 -4.09
CA TYR A 95 -12.98 5.80 -2.84
C TYR A 95 -13.23 7.29 -3.10
N ASP A 96 -12.50 7.89 -4.02
CA ASP A 96 -12.65 9.30 -4.37
C ASP A 96 -14.05 9.60 -4.90
N ARG A 97 -14.56 8.81 -5.87
CA ARG A 97 -15.91 9.01 -6.43
C ARG A 97 -17.04 8.84 -5.42
N MET A 98 -16.92 7.91 -4.48
CA MET A 98 -18.00 7.56 -3.54
C MET A 98 -17.94 8.36 -2.24
N ILE A 99 -16.77 8.72 -1.77
CA ILE A 99 -16.55 9.35 -0.46
C ILE A 99 -15.92 10.73 -0.60
N GLY A 100 -15.05 10.92 -1.60
CA GLY A 100 -14.20 12.08 -1.79
C GLY A 100 -12.88 11.98 -1.03
N LEU A 101 -11.76 12.29 -1.68
CA LEU A 101 -10.45 12.46 -1.05
C LEU A 101 -10.34 13.89 -0.49
N GLU A 102 -9.86 14.01 0.74
CA GLU A 102 -9.59 15.30 1.38
C GLU A 102 -8.16 15.75 1.09
N LEU A 103 -7.92 16.21 -0.15
CA LEU A 103 -6.60 16.55 -0.66
C LEU A 103 -6.08 17.94 -0.25
N ALA A 104 -6.89 18.75 0.45
CA ALA A 104 -6.46 20.05 0.97
C ALA A 104 -5.41 19.92 2.08
N ASP A 105 -5.45 18.84 2.84
CA ASP A 105 -4.48 18.48 3.88
C ASP A 105 -3.82 17.14 3.55
N LEU A 106 -2.54 17.15 3.35
CA LEU A 106 -1.70 15.97 3.09
C LEU A 106 -0.74 15.76 4.26
N ALA A 107 -0.36 14.52 4.52
CA ALA A 107 0.67 14.21 5.50
C ALA A 107 1.71 13.27 4.88
N VAL A 108 3.00 13.55 5.10
CA VAL A 108 4.10 12.69 4.66
C VAL A 108 4.94 12.27 5.85
N ASP A 109 5.25 10.99 5.92
CA ASP A 109 6.13 10.45 6.96
C ASP A 109 6.85 9.18 6.49
N GLY A 110 7.96 8.85 7.16
CA GLY A 110 8.78 7.68 6.93
C GLY A 110 8.57 6.59 8.00
N CYS A 111 8.32 5.35 7.58
CA CYS A 111 8.24 4.21 8.49
C CYS A 111 9.33 3.20 8.17
N ILE A 112 10.17 2.86 9.17
CA ILE A 112 11.20 1.83 9.05
C ILE A 112 10.63 0.48 9.45
N THR A 113 10.85 -0.53 8.62
CA THR A 113 10.44 -1.93 8.85
C THR A 113 11.62 -2.87 8.63
N LYS A 114 11.51 -4.10 9.13
CA LYS A 114 12.59 -5.08 9.05
C LYS A 114 12.68 -5.69 7.65
N ALA A 115 13.90 -5.87 7.15
CA ALA A 115 14.21 -6.51 5.87
C ALA A 115 15.34 -7.55 6.03
N PRO A 116 15.11 -8.65 6.78
CA PRO A 116 16.18 -9.57 7.18
C PRO A 116 16.91 -10.26 6.02
N CYS A 117 16.27 -10.34 4.86
CA CYS A 117 16.86 -10.93 3.66
C CYS A 117 17.62 -9.91 2.79
N GLY A 118 17.69 -8.64 3.20
CA GLY A 118 18.31 -7.60 2.38
C GLY A 118 17.58 -7.38 1.05
N GLY A 119 18.33 -7.17 -0.02
CA GLY A 119 17.84 -6.92 -1.38
C GLY A 119 17.67 -5.44 -1.68
N ASP A 120 16.91 -5.13 -2.74
CA ASP A 120 16.66 -3.77 -3.18
C ASP A 120 15.96 -2.95 -2.09
N HIS A 121 16.30 -1.69 -1.99
CA HIS A 121 15.79 -0.77 -0.97
C HIS A 121 15.99 -1.26 0.48
N ALA A 122 16.97 -2.15 0.73
CA ALA A 122 17.40 -2.49 2.08
C ALA A 122 18.64 -1.71 2.48
N GLY A 123 18.73 -1.34 3.75
CA GLY A 123 19.88 -0.63 4.31
C GLY A 123 19.96 -0.80 5.82
N ARG A 124 21.11 -0.44 6.42
CA ARG A 124 21.31 -0.56 7.87
C ARG A 124 20.37 0.39 8.62
N SER A 125 19.53 -0.16 9.48
CA SER A 125 18.57 0.62 10.27
C SER A 125 19.26 1.39 11.40
N PRO A 126 19.05 2.70 11.49
CA PRO A 126 19.59 3.49 12.61
C PRO A 126 18.88 3.20 13.94
N VAL A 127 17.69 2.63 13.90
CA VAL A 127 16.84 2.38 15.08
C VAL A 127 16.77 0.91 15.49
N ASP A 128 17.36 -0.03 14.72
CA ASP A 128 17.38 -1.47 15.03
C ASP A 128 18.81 -2.04 14.99
N ARG A 129 19.73 -1.42 15.73
CA ARG A 129 21.13 -1.88 15.93
C ARG A 129 21.87 -2.20 14.61
N GLY A 130 21.63 -1.42 13.56
CA GLY A 130 22.26 -1.63 12.26
C GLY A 130 21.78 -2.85 11.47
N LYS A 131 20.72 -3.54 11.91
CA LYS A 131 20.10 -4.63 11.14
C LYS A 131 19.51 -4.11 9.85
N GLN A 132 19.38 -5.01 8.88
CA GLN A 132 18.77 -4.66 7.58
C GLN A 132 17.31 -4.25 7.76
N GLY A 133 16.99 -3.08 7.26
CA GLY A 133 15.65 -2.50 7.29
C GLY A 133 15.31 -1.81 5.98
N ARG A 134 14.04 -1.51 5.82
CA ARG A 134 13.49 -0.77 4.68
C ARG A 134 12.66 0.37 5.19
N LYS A 135 12.81 1.53 4.56
CA LYS A 135 12.00 2.70 4.81
C LYS A 135 10.87 2.78 3.77
N ARG A 136 9.69 3.14 4.22
CA ARG A 136 8.54 3.49 3.38
C ARG A 136 8.19 4.93 3.65
N SER A 137 8.44 5.81 2.69
CA SER A 137 7.98 7.20 2.74
C SER A 137 6.61 7.26 2.09
N THR A 138 5.59 7.60 2.87
CA THR A 138 4.19 7.52 2.44
C THR A 138 3.54 8.89 2.53
N VAL A 139 2.78 9.25 1.49
CA VAL A 139 1.86 10.40 1.50
C VAL A 139 0.43 9.91 1.66
N THR A 140 -0.33 10.59 2.54
CA THR A 140 -1.76 10.31 2.78
C THR A 140 -2.58 11.59 2.66
N GLU A 141 -3.88 11.46 2.36
CA GLU A 141 -4.85 12.54 2.52
C GLU A 141 -5.25 12.70 4.01
N ALA A 142 -6.06 13.70 4.32
CA ALA A 142 -6.42 14.09 5.69
C ALA A 142 -7.04 12.98 6.55
N ARG A 143 -7.68 11.98 5.95
CA ARG A 143 -8.27 10.82 6.66
C ARG A 143 -7.35 9.60 6.70
N GLY A 144 -6.11 9.74 6.21
CA GLY A 144 -5.11 8.68 6.21
C GLY A 144 -5.31 7.61 5.12
N ILE A 145 -5.98 7.92 4.02
CA ILE A 145 -5.96 7.06 2.85
C ILE A 145 -4.59 7.18 2.17
N PRO A 146 -3.86 6.08 1.94
CA PRO A 146 -2.56 6.14 1.28
C PRO A 146 -2.74 6.57 -0.17
N LEU A 147 -2.03 7.64 -0.56
CA LEU A 147 -2.03 8.16 -1.92
C LEU A 147 -0.82 7.70 -2.71
N GLY A 148 0.29 7.44 -2.03
CA GLY A 148 1.52 6.94 -2.64
C GLY A 148 2.58 6.59 -1.60
N THR A 149 3.50 5.72 -1.98
CA THR A 149 4.62 5.30 -1.14
C THR A 149 5.86 5.07 -1.99
N VAL A 150 6.99 5.51 -1.48
CA VAL A 150 8.32 5.23 -2.03
C VAL A 150 9.10 4.36 -1.05
N ALA A 151 9.67 3.26 -1.55
CA ALA A 151 10.55 2.40 -0.76
C ALA A 151 12.01 2.86 -0.88
N ALA A 152 12.75 2.78 0.23
CA ALA A 152 14.18 3.11 0.28
C ALA A 152 14.89 2.29 1.37
N GLY A 153 16.21 2.29 1.38
CA GLY A 153 16.98 1.71 2.48
C GLY A 153 16.72 2.44 3.80
N ALA A 154 16.68 1.70 4.91
CA ALA A 154 16.43 2.27 6.23
C ALA A 154 17.46 3.34 6.66
N ASN A 155 18.65 3.31 6.05
CA ASN A 155 19.72 4.30 6.27
C ASN A 155 19.50 5.63 5.52
N ARG A 156 18.49 5.72 4.65
CA ARG A 156 18.17 6.97 3.96
C ARG A 156 17.42 7.92 4.88
N HIS A 157 17.80 9.21 4.85
CA HIS A 157 17.05 10.27 5.54
C HIS A 157 15.69 10.49 4.89
N ASP A 158 14.74 11.07 5.62
CA ASP A 158 13.38 11.31 5.11
C ASP A 158 13.32 12.47 4.12
N ALA A 159 14.08 13.55 4.37
CA ALA A 159 14.06 14.75 3.53
C ALA A 159 14.33 14.48 2.03
N PRO A 160 15.33 13.66 1.61
CA PRO A 160 15.52 13.32 0.21
C PRO A 160 14.41 12.50 -0.42
N LEU A 161 13.58 11.83 0.39
CA LEU A 161 12.45 11.03 -0.10
C LEU A 161 11.18 11.86 -0.31
N LEU A 162 11.14 13.10 0.19
CA LEU A 162 9.97 13.98 0.06
C LEU A 162 9.59 14.21 -1.40
N GLY A 163 10.53 14.61 -2.24
CA GLY A 163 10.28 14.84 -3.67
C GLY A 163 9.70 13.64 -4.39
N PRO A 164 10.37 12.48 -4.39
CA PRO A 164 9.84 11.25 -4.97
C PRO A 164 8.47 10.84 -4.40
N THR A 165 8.25 11.04 -3.09
CA THR A 165 6.96 10.70 -2.46
C THR A 165 5.85 11.61 -2.95
N LEU A 166 6.08 12.92 -3.04
CA LEU A 166 5.11 13.88 -3.58
C LEU A 166 4.86 13.66 -5.08
N ALA A 167 5.87 13.22 -5.85
CA ALA A 167 5.70 12.88 -7.26
C ALA A 167 4.69 11.73 -7.49
N THR A 168 4.46 10.87 -6.51
CA THR A 168 3.42 9.84 -6.60
C THR A 168 2.00 10.42 -6.71
N LEU A 169 1.79 11.68 -6.30
CA LEU A 169 0.51 12.37 -6.41
C LEU A 169 0.17 12.78 -7.84
N ASP A 170 1.15 12.87 -8.73
CA ASP A 170 0.95 13.31 -10.13
C ASP A 170 -0.03 12.39 -10.88
N ARG A 171 -0.19 11.16 -10.41
CA ARG A 171 -1.15 10.17 -10.94
C ARG A 171 -2.62 10.46 -10.57
N LEU A 172 -2.89 11.33 -9.61
CA LEU A 172 -4.24 11.64 -9.14
C LEU A 172 -4.95 12.70 -9.99
N GLY A 173 -4.21 13.38 -10.87
CA GLY A 173 -4.70 14.54 -11.60
C GLY A 173 -4.56 15.83 -10.80
N PRO A 174 -5.34 16.88 -11.10
CA PRO A 174 -5.21 18.18 -10.45
C PRO A 174 -5.47 18.10 -8.96
N LEU A 175 -4.56 18.66 -8.18
CA LEU A 175 -4.75 18.86 -6.74
C LEU A 175 -5.50 20.18 -6.47
N PRO A 176 -6.11 20.35 -5.29
CA PRO A 176 -6.66 21.65 -4.86
C PRO A 176 -5.61 22.76 -4.92
N ALA A 177 -6.04 23.99 -4.98
CA ALA A 177 -5.13 25.12 -4.91
C ALA A 177 -4.42 25.15 -3.54
N GLN A 178 -3.09 25.19 -3.55
CA GLN A 178 -2.22 25.29 -2.36
C GLN A 178 -2.52 24.27 -1.25
N PRO A 179 -2.46 22.96 -1.51
CA PRO A 179 -2.68 21.96 -0.46
C PRO A 179 -1.60 22.09 0.62
N THR A 180 -1.99 21.86 1.87
CA THR A 180 -1.08 21.91 3.01
C THR A 180 -0.45 20.53 3.23
N VAL A 181 0.88 20.45 3.27
CA VAL A 181 1.64 19.22 3.56
C VAL A 181 2.17 19.27 4.98
N HIS A 182 1.68 18.36 5.84
CA HIS A 182 2.09 18.25 7.24
C HIS A 182 3.31 17.31 7.34
N LEU A 183 4.40 17.85 7.88
CA LEU A 183 5.71 17.18 7.97
C LEU A 183 6.26 17.25 9.40
N ASP A 184 7.09 16.28 9.76
CA ASP A 184 7.80 16.31 11.02
C ASP A 184 9.04 17.24 10.96
N ARG A 185 9.71 17.42 12.12
CA ARG A 185 10.91 18.25 12.21
C ARG A 185 12.11 17.71 11.42
N GLY A 186 12.10 16.46 11.02
CA GLY A 186 13.13 15.87 10.17
C GLY A 186 13.16 16.48 8.76
N TYR A 187 12.05 17.07 8.35
CA TYR A 187 11.93 17.79 7.07
C TYR A 187 12.18 19.29 7.19
N ASP A 188 12.54 19.82 8.39
CA ASP A 188 12.76 21.24 8.61
C ASP A 188 14.07 21.70 7.96
N SER A 189 14.00 22.04 6.66
CA SER A 189 15.08 22.51 5.82
C SER A 189 14.58 23.46 4.74
N THR A 190 15.46 24.35 4.27
CA THR A 190 15.18 25.25 3.14
C THR A 190 14.80 24.46 1.89
N THR A 191 15.55 23.41 1.57
CA THR A 191 15.29 22.56 0.41
C THR A 191 13.88 21.94 0.43
N ALA A 192 13.39 21.49 1.60
CA ALA A 192 12.03 20.95 1.70
C ALA A 192 10.97 22.03 1.44
N ARG A 193 11.19 23.26 1.93
CA ARG A 193 10.27 24.39 1.69
C ARG A 193 10.26 24.81 0.23
N GLU A 194 11.42 24.92 -0.39
CA GLU A 194 11.56 25.23 -1.82
C GLU A 194 10.89 24.18 -2.70
N LEU A 195 11.06 22.89 -2.37
CA LEU A 195 10.39 21.80 -3.07
C LEU A 195 8.86 21.90 -3.00
N LEU A 196 8.33 22.20 -1.82
CA LEU A 196 6.87 22.38 -1.64
C LEU A 196 6.37 23.61 -2.41
N ALA A 197 7.07 24.74 -2.31
CA ALA A 197 6.73 25.96 -3.03
C ALA A 197 6.74 25.74 -4.55
N ALA A 198 7.75 25.05 -5.09
CA ALA A 198 7.85 24.71 -6.52
C ALA A 198 6.68 23.81 -7.00
N ARG A 199 6.04 23.05 -6.09
CA ARG A 199 4.85 22.26 -6.38
C ARG A 199 3.52 22.99 -6.06
N GLY A 200 3.58 24.26 -5.71
CA GLY A 200 2.39 25.05 -5.30
C GLY A 200 1.77 24.58 -3.98
N MET A 201 2.55 23.96 -3.10
CA MET A 201 2.09 23.41 -1.82
C MET A 201 2.57 24.26 -0.66
N THR A 202 1.78 24.32 0.42
CA THR A 202 2.17 24.96 1.68
C THR A 202 2.69 23.90 2.65
N GLY A 203 3.89 24.14 3.22
CA GLY A 203 4.49 23.23 4.21
C GLY A 203 4.14 23.62 5.64
N GLN A 204 3.47 22.76 6.39
CA GLN A 204 3.35 22.86 7.84
C GLN A 204 4.37 21.91 8.48
N ILE A 205 5.57 22.44 8.74
CA ILE A 205 6.71 21.67 9.23
C ILE A 205 6.90 22.00 10.71
N ALA A 206 7.02 20.96 11.57
CA ALA A 206 7.34 21.15 12.98
C ALA A 206 8.74 21.74 13.12
N ALA A 207 8.87 22.92 13.79
CA ALA A 207 10.14 23.60 13.97
C ALA A 207 11.09 22.83 14.90
N LYS A 208 12.38 22.84 14.57
CA LYS A 208 13.43 22.29 15.45
C LYS A 208 13.52 23.12 16.73
N GLY A 209 13.66 22.46 17.88
CA GLY A 209 13.77 23.10 19.17
C GLY A 209 12.45 23.54 19.82
N THR A 210 11.33 23.51 19.12
CA THR A 210 10.01 23.87 19.67
C THR A 210 9.23 22.61 20.05
N PRO A 211 8.72 22.47 21.29
CA PRO A 211 7.82 21.39 21.62
C PRO A 211 6.55 21.50 20.77
N ALA A 212 6.29 20.50 19.94
CA ALA A 212 5.03 20.42 19.20
C ALA A 212 4.08 19.48 19.96
N PRO A 213 2.92 19.97 20.46
CA PRO A 213 1.92 19.09 21.06
C PRO A 213 1.50 18.04 20.03
N LEU A 214 1.52 16.77 20.42
CA LEU A 214 1.15 15.63 19.56
C LEU A 214 -0.24 15.82 18.90
N ARG A 215 -1.15 16.54 19.57
CA ARG A 215 -2.51 16.85 19.08
C ARG A 215 -2.57 18.04 18.11
N ALA A 216 -1.55 18.88 18.05
CA ALA A 216 -1.55 20.10 17.20
C ALA A 216 -1.10 19.82 15.78
N SER A 217 -0.42 18.69 15.51
CA SER A 217 0.02 18.32 14.17
C SER A 217 -1.00 17.39 13.50
N ARG A 218 -1.49 17.76 12.32
CA ARG A 218 -2.31 16.88 11.48
C ARG A 218 -1.50 15.74 10.82
N ARG A 219 -0.42 15.26 11.48
CA ARG A 219 0.42 14.13 11.05
C ARG A 219 -0.16 12.78 11.45
N TRP A 220 -1.03 12.75 12.45
CA TRP A 220 -1.62 11.51 12.94
C TRP A 220 -2.21 10.59 11.85
N PRO A 221 -2.80 11.12 10.74
CA PRO A 221 -3.29 10.28 9.65
C PRO A 221 -2.24 9.37 9.03
N VAL A 222 -1.03 9.87 8.75
CA VAL A 222 0.02 9.05 8.12
C VAL A 222 0.61 8.03 9.10
N GLU A 223 0.77 8.37 10.39
CA GLU A 223 1.21 7.44 11.43
C GLU A 223 0.21 6.27 11.57
N ARG A 224 -1.10 6.58 11.57
CA ARG A 224 -2.16 5.58 11.54
C ARG A 224 -2.09 4.68 10.30
N THR A 225 -1.79 5.26 9.15
CA THR A 225 -1.66 4.50 7.90
C THR A 225 -0.45 3.56 7.95
N HIS A 226 0.66 3.99 8.54
CA HIS A 226 1.77 3.11 8.84
C HIS A 226 1.38 1.97 9.77
N ALA A 227 0.59 2.25 10.82
CA ALA A 227 0.07 1.22 11.71
C ALA A 227 -0.82 0.20 10.97
N TRP A 228 -1.70 0.65 10.07
CA TRP A 228 -2.49 -0.24 9.22
C TRP A 228 -1.62 -1.09 8.28
N GLY A 229 -0.61 -0.47 7.64
CA GLY A 229 0.35 -1.17 6.79
C GLY A 229 1.14 -2.24 7.56
N ASN A 230 1.52 -1.95 8.81
CA ASN A 230 2.28 -2.88 9.66
C ASN A 230 1.45 -4.06 10.19
N GLN A 231 0.12 -4.03 10.07
CA GLN A 231 -0.72 -5.21 10.30
C GLN A 231 -0.47 -6.30 9.26
N PHE A 232 -0.06 -5.94 8.06
CA PHE A 232 0.39 -6.89 7.04
C PHE A 232 1.82 -7.33 7.38
N LYS A 233 1.94 -8.55 7.91
CA LYS A 233 3.24 -9.05 8.39
C LYS A 233 4.30 -9.10 7.30
N LYS A 234 3.89 -9.28 6.03
CA LYS A 234 4.80 -9.22 4.88
C LYS A 234 5.46 -7.84 4.71
N LEU A 235 4.78 -6.75 5.07
CA LEU A 235 5.33 -5.40 5.02
C LEU A 235 6.14 -5.06 6.28
N ALA A 236 5.69 -5.51 7.46
CA ALA A 236 6.40 -5.27 8.73
C ALA A 236 7.71 -6.07 8.82
N TRP A 237 7.74 -7.26 8.23
CA TRP A 237 8.89 -8.16 8.15
C TRP A 237 9.08 -8.59 6.71
N ASN A 238 9.68 -7.73 5.91
CA ASN A 238 9.80 -7.94 4.48
C ASN A 238 10.95 -8.89 4.14
N THR A 239 10.63 -10.02 3.53
CA THR A 239 11.58 -11.04 3.09
C THR A 239 11.80 -11.04 1.57
N GLU A 240 11.12 -10.15 0.82
CA GLU A 240 11.35 -9.99 -0.62
C GLU A 240 12.63 -9.20 -0.86
N ARG A 241 13.34 -9.57 -1.94
CA ARG A 241 14.62 -8.96 -2.29
C ARG A 241 14.53 -8.06 -3.52
N CYS A 242 13.50 -8.22 -4.34
CA CYS A 242 13.31 -7.49 -5.59
C CYS A 242 12.29 -6.36 -5.39
N ASP A 243 12.61 -5.14 -5.84
CA ASP A 243 11.81 -3.93 -5.70
C ASP A 243 10.41 -4.08 -6.29
N ARG A 244 10.28 -4.59 -7.53
CA ARG A 244 8.99 -4.79 -8.19
C ARG A 244 8.03 -5.69 -7.38
N VAL A 245 8.56 -6.65 -6.62
CA VAL A 245 7.75 -7.53 -5.75
C VAL A 245 7.35 -6.79 -4.48
N ILE A 246 8.25 -5.95 -3.97
CA ILE A 246 8.00 -5.10 -2.80
C ILE A 246 6.89 -4.10 -3.11
N ASP A 247 6.99 -3.42 -4.25
CA ASP A 247 6.02 -2.44 -4.71
C ASP A 247 4.65 -3.07 -4.97
N ALA A 248 4.63 -4.28 -5.54
CA ALA A 248 3.38 -5.03 -5.74
C ALA A 248 2.67 -5.34 -4.42
N PHE A 249 3.41 -5.76 -3.37
CA PHE A 249 2.81 -5.98 -2.05
C PHE A 249 2.40 -4.68 -1.36
N LEU A 250 3.11 -3.58 -1.58
CA LEU A 250 2.71 -2.25 -1.10
C LEU A 250 1.39 -1.83 -1.76
N ALA A 251 1.31 -1.87 -3.09
CA ALA A 251 0.10 -1.54 -3.84
C ALA A 251 -1.08 -2.42 -3.42
N PHE A 252 -0.84 -3.72 -3.23
CA PHE A 252 -1.87 -4.66 -2.78
C PHE A 252 -2.37 -4.34 -1.36
N ALA A 253 -1.48 -4.02 -0.44
CA ALA A 253 -1.85 -3.60 0.91
C ALA A 253 -2.62 -2.28 0.91
N HIS A 254 -2.22 -1.29 0.10
CA HIS A 254 -2.92 -0.03 -0.05
C HIS A 254 -4.33 -0.22 -0.61
N ALA A 255 -4.49 -1.07 -1.64
CA ALA A 255 -5.81 -1.42 -2.16
C ALA A 255 -6.71 -2.01 -1.07
N ILE A 256 -6.19 -2.94 -0.24
CA ILE A 256 -6.94 -3.54 0.87
C ILE A 256 -7.31 -2.50 1.94
N ILE A 257 -6.38 -1.63 2.32
CA ILE A 257 -6.62 -0.55 3.31
C ILE A 257 -7.71 0.38 2.79
N THR A 258 -7.58 0.86 1.56
CA THR A 258 -8.50 1.80 0.93
C THR A 258 -9.89 1.19 0.76
N LEU A 259 -9.98 -0.06 0.25
CA LEU A 259 -11.26 -0.77 0.11
C LEU A 259 -11.95 -0.99 1.46
N ARG A 260 -11.20 -1.38 2.50
CA ARG A 260 -11.73 -1.51 3.86
C ARG A 260 -12.31 -0.19 4.38
N ARG A 261 -11.64 0.92 4.09
CA ARG A 261 -12.11 2.26 4.47
C ARG A 261 -13.30 2.69 3.65
N LEU A 262 -13.30 2.42 2.34
CA LEU A 262 -14.43 2.67 1.46
C LEU A 262 -15.70 1.96 1.97
N ILE A 263 -15.63 0.65 2.19
CA ILE A 263 -16.79 -0.13 2.64
C ILE A 263 -17.31 0.40 3.98
N ARG A 264 -16.43 0.70 4.94
CA ARG A 264 -16.84 1.24 6.25
C ARG A 264 -17.46 2.62 6.14
N ARG A 265 -16.94 3.50 5.29
CA ARG A 265 -17.47 4.86 5.08
C ARG A 265 -18.77 4.82 4.29
N ALA A 266 -18.82 4.07 3.20
CA ALA A 266 -20.05 3.91 2.43
C ALA A 266 -21.17 3.33 3.29
N TRP A 267 -20.89 2.32 4.12
CA TRP A 267 -21.87 1.80 5.08
C TRP A 267 -22.41 2.86 6.03
N THR A 268 -21.58 3.79 6.49
CA THR A 268 -22.01 4.87 7.39
C THR A 268 -22.79 5.94 6.64
N SER A 269 -22.33 6.32 5.43
CA SER A 269 -22.90 7.43 4.65
C SER A 269 -24.21 7.06 3.94
N TYR A 270 -24.35 5.81 3.49
CA TYR A 270 -25.48 5.33 2.69
C TYR A 270 -26.41 4.37 3.43
N ARG A 271 -26.25 4.19 4.73
CA ARG A 271 -27.19 3.37 5.51
C ARG A 271 -28.54 4.12 5.62
N TRP A 272 -29.63 3.36 5.52
CA TRP A 272 -30.95 3.95 5.67
C TRP A 272 -31.16 4.48 7.09
N ASN A 273 -31.71 5.67 7.21
CA ASN A 273 -32.00 6.34 8.49
C ASN A 273 -32.98 5.55 9.39
N THR A 274 -33.73 4.59 8.80
CA THR A 274 -34.67 3.71 9.49
C THR A 274 -34.02 2.54 10.24
N ARG A 275 -32.70 2.29 10.07
CA ARG A 275 -32.04 1.26 10.86
C ARG A 275 -31.87 1.72 12.30
N PRO A 276 -32.34 0.93 13.28
CA PRO A 276 -32.11 1.28 14.67
C PRO A 276 -30.61 1.42 14.94
N PRO A 277 -30.21 2.37 15.82
CA PRO A 277 -28.83 2.49 16.23
C PRO A 277 -28.37 1.15 16.79
N ARG A 278 -27.12 0.76 16.47
CA ARG A 278 -26.54 -0.43 17.10
C ARG A 278 -26.60 -0.23 18.60
N ARG A 279 -27.14 -1.22 19.30
CA ARG A 279 -27.04 -1.26 20.77
C ARG A 279 -25.56 -1.08 21.17
N PRO A 280 -25.29 -0.31 22.23
CA PRO A 280 -23.95 -0.06 22.73
C PRO A 280 -23.23 -1.36 23.10
#